data_cc7e5a67d60f9fd674f6b991516676af
#
_entry.id   cc7e5a67d60f9fd674f6b991516676af
#
_cell.length_a   1.000
_cell.length_b   1.000
_cell.length_c   1.000
_cell.angle_alpha   90.00
_cell.angle_beta   90.00
_cell.angle_gamma   90.00
#
_symmetry.space_group_name_H-M   'P 1'
#
loop_
_entity.id
_entity.type
_entity.pdbx_description
1 polymer ?
#
loop_
_entity_poly.entity_id
_entity_poly.type
_entity_poly.pdbx_seq_one_letter_code
_entity_poly.pdbx_strand_id
1 'polypeptide(L)'
;DAVVLFSKTPNMIASYNLAIKYILEKTDADSILQITNDLRIEKGGLAQIHEILFREQQYGMISPILLKKDSEIVENYGAEIDFSNMLFRHIDRNVHYKDVKPDIAFRTGLPGGCFLTKRIVYETIGLQDERINMYSDEVDTGIKCANKGYTLLSTKLVKSWHQHIFPS
;
A
#
# COMPACT_ATOMS: atom_id res chain seq x y z
N ASP A 1 6.70 9.71 20.11
CA ASP A 1 8.03 10.23 19.75
C ASP A 1 8.33 9.85 18.29
N ALA A 2 9.00 10.73 17.55
CA ALA A 2 9.43 10.46 16.18
C ALA A 2 10.87 9.91 16.19
N VAL A 3 11.12 8.91 15.35
CA VAL A 3 12.47 8.36 15.13
C VAL A 3 12.85 8.67 13.68
N VAL A 4 14.03 9.24 13.50
CA VAL A 4 14.60 9.53 12.18
C VAL A 4 15.67 8.50 11.87
N LEU A 5 15.52 7.78 10.77
CA LEU A 5 16.47 6.80 10.30
C LEU A 5 17.13 7.29 9.00
N PHE A 6 18.42 7.12 8.89
CA PHE A 6 19.19 7.51 7.70
C PHE A 6 19.68 6.27 6.96
N SER A 7 19.21 6.08 5.75
CA SER A 7 19.75 5.06 4.86
C SER A 7 21.09 5.51 4.28
N LYS A 8 22.08 4.63 4.27
CA LYS A 8 23.38 4.88 3.61
C LYS A 8 23.31 4.63 2.10
N THR A 9 22.26 4.01 1.63
CA THR A 9 22.07 3.63 0.23
C THR A 9 21.02 4.55 -0.39
N PRO A 10 21.27 5.17 -1.55
CA PRO A 10 20.29 5.99 -2.26
C PRO A 10 19.27 5.08 -2.98
N ASN A 11 18.55 4.26 -2.23
CA ASN A 11 17.56 3.32 -2.70
C ASN A 11 16.34 3.44 -1.81
N MET A 12 15.17 3.71 -2.41
CA MET A 12 13.93 3.91 -1.69
C MET A 12 13.53 2.65 -0.91
N ILE A 13 13.67 1.48 -1.51
CA ILE A 13 13.29 0.20 -0.89
C ILE A 13 14.22 -0.14 0.29
N ALA A 14 15.52 0.14 0.17
CA ALA A 14 16.44 -0.01 1.29
C ALA A 14 16.07 0.91 2.47
N SER A 15 15.55 2.10 2.18
CA SER A 15 15.07 3.02 3.22
C SER A 15 13.80 2.49 3.91
N TYR A 16 12.86 1.93 3.15
CA TYR A 16 11.67 1.27 3.71
C TYR A 16 12.06 0.05 4.54
N ASN A 17 12.94 -0.79 4.04
CA ASN A 17 13.43 -1.97 4.76
C ASN A 17 14.12 -1.60 6.09
N LEU A 18 14.88 -0.51 6.11
CA LEU A 18 15.50 -0.01 7.33
C LEU A 18 14.43 0.35 8.38
N ALA A 19 13.38 1.05 7.96
CA ALA A 19 12.27 1.42 8.85
C ALA A 19 11.47 0.19 9.31
N ILE A 20 11.13 -0.72 8.40
CA ILE A 20 10.42 -1.97 8.71
C ILE A 20 11.22 -2.80 9.72
N LYS A 21 12.51 -2.99 9.48
CA LYS A 21 13.41 -3.69 10.42
C LYS A 21 13.39 -3.07 11.81
N TYR A 22 13.54 -1.74 11.88
CA TYR A 22 13.49 -1.03 13.15
C TYR A 22 12.18 -1.29 13.89
N ILE A 23 11.03 -1.21 13.20
CA ILE A 23 9.72 -1.45 13.81
C ILE A 23 9.62 -2.90 14.30
N LEU A 24 10.03 -3.86 13.50
CA LEU A 24 9.99 -5.29 13.87
C LEU A 24 10.88 -5.61 15.06
N GLU A 25 12.03 -4.95 15.22
CA GLU A 25 13.00 -5.22 16.26
C GLU A 25 12.76 -4.42 17.57
N LYS A 26 12.16 -3.24 17.47
CA LYS A 26 12.11 -2.26 18.56
C LYS A 26 10.72 -1.93 19.07
N THR A 27 9.68 -2.44 18.44
CA THR A 27 8.29 -2.18 18.85
C THR A 27 7.45 -3.45 18.81
N ASP A 28 6.29 -3.40 19.43
CA ASP A 28 5.25 -4.43 19.41
C ASP A 28 4.05 -4.04 18.51
N ALA A 29 4.25 -3.07 17.60
CA ALA A 29 3.22 -2.65 16.65
C ALA A 29 2.68 -3.86 15.87
N ASP A 30 1.35 -3.99 15.78
CA ASP A 30 0.66 -5.08 15.09
C ASP A 30 0.59 -4.91 13.58
N SER A 31 0.81 -3.68 13.12
CA SER A 31 0.75 -3.30 11.71
C SER A 31 1.71 -2.15 11.40
N ILE A 32 2.07 -2.02 10.14
CA ILE A 32 3.02 -1.01 9.63
C ILE A 32 2.36 -0.24 8.50
N LEU A 33 2.20 1.07 8.68
CA LEU A 33 1.77 1.96 7.61
C LEU A 33 2.98 2.43 6.82
N GLN A 34 3.00 2.14 5.53
CA GLN A 34 3.91 2.74 4.57
C GLN A 34 3.17 3.88 3.86
N ILE A 35 3.71 5.08 3.92
CA ILE A 35 3.09 6.27 3.33
C ILE A 35 4.17 7.21 2.78
N THR A 36 3.96 7.73 1.56
CA THR A 36 4.84 8.74 0.97
C THR A 36 4.54 10.12 1.56
N ASN A 37 5.55 11.00 1.57
CA ASN A 37 5.48 12.31 2.22
C ASN A 37 4.55 13.32 1.51
N ASP A 38 4.10 13.01 0.31
CA ASP A 38 3.19 13.81 -0.52
C ASP A 38 1.75 13.25 -0.55
N LEU A 39 1.41 12.39 0.41
CA LEU A 39 0.11 11.77 0.50
C LEU A 39 -0.61 12.16 1.81
N ARG A 40 -1.91 12.34 1.72
CA ARG A 40 -2.78 12.63 2.86
C ARG A 40 -3.90 11.60 2.95
N ILE A 41 -4.15 11.07 4.13
CA ILE A 41 -5.31 10.23 4.44
C ILE A 41 -6.36 11.11 5.14
N GLU A 42 -7.65 10.85 4.91
CA GLU A 42 -8.73 11.54 5.62
C GLU A 42 -8.70 11.28 7.12
N LYS A 43 -9.27 12.21 7.86
CA LYS A 43 -9.33 12.13 9.33
C LYS A 43 -10.07 10.87 9.79
N GLY A 44 -9.43 10.08 10.66
CA GLY A 44 -9.96 8.80 11.15
C GLY A 44 -9.74 7.63 10.20
N GLY A 45 -9.29 7.86 8.96
CA GLY A 45 -9.12 6.82 7.95
C GLY A 45 -8.13 5.73 8.35
N LEU A 46 -7.05 6.09 9.06
CA LEU A 46 -6.09 5.08 9.54
C LEU A 46 -6.75 4.05 10.48
N ALA A 47 -7.55 4.50 11.43
CA ALA A 47 -8.26 3.59 12.33
C ALA A 47 -9.24 2.69 11.55
N GLN A 48 -9.91 3.25 10.55
CA GLN A 48 -10.87 2.50 9.74
C GLN A 48 -10.19 1.45 8.85
N ILE A 49 -9.07 1.76 8.19
CA ILE A 49 -8.35 0.75 7.41
C ILE A 49 -7.73 -0.33 8.31
N HIS A 50 -7.27 0.03 9.50
CA HIS A 50 -6.80 -0.93 10.49
C HIS A 50 -7.93 -1.90 10.88
N GLU A 51 -9.10 -1.38 11.26
CA GLU A 51 -10.27 -2.20 11.59
C GLU A 51 -10.63 -3.17 10.44
N ILE A 52 -10.67 -2.70 9.19
CA ILE A 52 -10.96 -3.53 8.02
C ILE A 52 -9.90 -4.63 7.85
N LEU A 53 -8.62 -4.27 7.97
CA LEU A 53 -7.50 -5.20 7.80
C LEU A 53 -7.56 -6.35 8.81
N PHE A 54 -8.01 -6.08 10.03
CA PHE A 54 -8.06 -7.07 11.11
C PHE A 54 -9.37 -7.87 11.19
N ARG A 55 -10.33 -7.68 10.27
CA ARG A 55 -11.58 -8.47 10.21
C ARG A 55 -11.34 -9.94 9.93
N GLU A 56 -10.38 -10.25 9.08
CA GLU A 56 -10.07 -11.63 8.68
C GLU A 56 -8.59 -11.92 8.82
N GLN A 57 -8.27 -13.14 9.20
CA GLN A 57 -6.88 -13.55 9.40
C GLN A 57 -6.05 -13.48 8.11
N GLN A 58 -6.64 -13.87 6.98
CA GLN A 58 -5.97 -13.89 5.68
C GLN A 58 -5.75 -12.50 5.07
N TYR A 59 -6.39 -11.44 5.56
CA TYR A 59 -6.13 -10.08 5.08
C TYR A 59 -4.73 -9.66 5.50
N GLY A 60 -3.85 -9.48 4.54
CA GLY A 60 -2.44 -9.17 4.80
C GLY A 60 -2.10 -7.70 4.66
N MET A 61 -2.68 -7.06 3.65
CA MET A 61 -2.40 -5.66 3.31
C MET A 61 -3.67 -4.94 2.87
N ILE A 62 -3.76 -3.65 3.14
CA ILE A 62 -4.86 -2.79 2.69
C ILE A 62 -4.38 -1.42 2.29
N SER A 63 -4.93 -0.89 1.19
CA SER A 63 -4.73 0.48 0.75
C SER A 63 -6.06 1.23 0.69
N PRO A 64 -6.12 2.49 1.16
CA PRO A 64 -7.24 3.37 0.86
C PRO A 64 -7.27 3.71 -0.62
N ILE A 65 -8.44 4.13 -1.13
CA ILE A 65 -8.50 4.67 -2.49
C ILE A 65 -7.62 5.92 -2.60
N LEU A 66 -6.82 5.97 -3.66
CA LEU A 66 -5.97 7.11 -3.94
C LEU A 66 -6.64 8.03 -4.97
N LEU A 67 -6.89 9.25 -4.56
CA LEU A 67 -7.47 10.29 -5.39
C LEU A 67 -6.40 11.29 -5.84
N LYS A 68 -6.62 11.92 -6.97
CA LYS A 68 -5.77 13.03 -7.44
C LYS A 68 -5.92 14.23 -6.50
N LYS A 69 -4.91 15.06 -6.46
CA LYS A 69 -4.87 16.26 -5.62
C LYS A 69 -6.18 17.04 -5.69
N ASP A 70 -6.74 17.32 -4.52
CA ASP A 70 -7.94 18.17 -4.31
C ASP A 70 -9.13 17.82 -5.22
N SER A 71 -9.29 16.55 -5.57
CA SER A 71 -10.34 16.08 -6.47
C SER A 71 -11.03 14.81 -5.96
N GLU A 72 -12.13 14.45 -6.62
CA GLU A 72 -12.83 13.17 -6.46
C GLU A 72 -12.52 12.20 -7.61
N ILE A 73 -11.46 12.47 -8.38
CA ILE A 73 -11.03 11.60 -9.48
C ILE A 73 -10.00 10.61 -8.97
N VAL A 74 -10.24 9.34 -9.23
CA VAL A 74 -9.37 8.25 -8.81
C VAL A 74 -8.04 8.30 -9.57
N GLU A 75 -6.96 8.30 -8.83
CA GLU A 75 -5.63 8.06 -9.35
C GLU A 75 -5.32 6.56 -9.38
N ASN A 76 -5.65 5.85 -8.29
CA ASN A 76 -5.41 4.42 -8.19
C ASN A 76 -6.35 3.77 -7.15
N TYR A 77 -6.97 2.64 -7.54
CA TYR A 77 -7.77 1.79 -6.66
C TYR A 77 -7.25 0.34 -6.65
N GLY A 78 -5.93 0.19 -6.64
CA GLY A 78 -5.26 -1.08 -6.74
C GLY A 78 -4.97 -1.48 -8.19
N ALA A 79 -4.37 -2.63 -8.34
CA ALA A 79 -3.99 -3.17 -9.63
C ALA A 79 -4.35 -4.65 -9.75
N GLU A 80 -4.54 -5.07 -10.99
CA GLU A 80 -4.61 -6.46 -11.39
C GLU A 80 -3.39 -6.82 -12.24
N ILE A 81 -2.81 -7.96 -11.93
CA ILE A 81 -1.69 -8.53 -12.66
C ILE A 81 -2.20 -9.78 -13.38
N ASP A 82 -2.21 -9.72 -14.69
CA ASP A 82 -2.47 -10.90 -15.53
C ASP A 82 -1.14 -11.56 -15.89
N PHE A 83 -0.81 -12.61 -15.17
CA PHE A 83 0.45 -13.35 -15.37
C PHE A 83 0.49 -14.10 -16.70
N SER A 84 -0.67 -14.42 -17.30
CA SER A 84 -0.73 -15.14 -18.58
C SER A 84 -0.33 -14.26 -19.75
N ASN A 85 -0.67 -12.97 -19.69
CA ASN A 85 -0.40 -11.98 -20.71
C ASN A 85 0.67 -10.95 -20.31
N MET A 86 1.23 -11.08 -19.10
CA MET A 86 2.19 -10.13 -18.51
C MET A 86 1.66 -8.69 -18.49
N LEU A 87 0.36 -8.52 -18.24
CA LEU A 87 -0.30 -7.22 -18.21
C LEU A 87 -0.46 -6.75 -16.77
N PHE A 88 -0.11 -5.49 -16.55
CA PHE A 88 -0.41 -4.75 -15.33
C PHE A 88 -1.47 -3.70 -15.63
N ARG A 89 -2.56 -3.70 -14.87
CA ARG A 89 -3.68 -2.80 -15.08
C ARG A 89 -4.02 -2.07 -13.78
N HIS A 90 -3.93 -0.75 -13.79
CA HIS A 90 -4.52 0.07 -12.73
C HIS A 90 -6.05 0.04 -12.83
N ILE A 91 -6.71 -0.20 -11.70
CA ILE A 91 -8.16 -0.30 -11.62
C ILE A 91 -8.76 1.07 -11.33
N ASP A 92 -9.86 1.38 -12.03
CA ASP A 92 -10.66 2.61 -11.89
C ASP A 92 -9.88 3.93 -12.02
N ARG A 93 -8.73 3.91 -12.67
CA ARG A 93 -7.95 5.13 -12.92
C ARG A 93 -8.74 6.13 -13.78
N ASN A 94 -8.77 7.40 -13.36
CA ASN A 94 -9.51 8.49 -14.00
C ASN A 94 -11.04 8.39 -13.89
N VAL A 95 -11.58 7.47 -13.10
CA VAL A 95 -13.00 7.36 -12.79
C VAL A 95 -13.36 8.29 -11.64
N HIS A 96 -14.59 8.77 -11.58
CA HIS A 96 -15.05 9.55 -10.43
C HIS A 96 -15.27 8.61 -9.23
N TYR A 97 -14.86 9.05 -8.04
CA TYR A 97 -14.97 8.26 -6.80
C TYR A 97 -16.34 7.60 -6.58
N LYS A 98 -17.45 8.31 -6.92
CA LYS A 98 -18.82 7.80 -6.75
C LYS A 98 -19.12 6.56 -7.58
N ASP A 99 -18.44 6.40 -8.70
CA ASP A 99 -18.67 5.34 -9.67
C ASP A 99 -17.84 4.08 -9.39
N VAL A 100 -16.88 4.18 -8.45
CA VAL A 100 -16.02 3.06 -8.05
C VAL A 100 -16.83 2.02 -7.27
N LYS A 101 -16.64 0.75 -7.63
CA LYS A 101 -17.23 -0.41 -6.94
C LYS A 101 -16.28 -1.61 -7.04
N PRO A 102 -16.32 -2.53 -6.06
CA PRO A 102 -17.04 -2.47 -4.77
C PRO A 102 -16.36 -1.55 -3.75
N ASP A 103 -16.95 -1.40 -2.57
CA ASP A 103 -16.39 -0.58 -1.47
C ASP A 103 -15.08 -1.15 -0.90
N ILE A 104 -14.95 -2.47 -0.91
CA ILE A 104 -13.73 -3.21 -0.59
C ILE A 104 -13.49 -4.21 -1.72
N ALA A 105 -12.33 -4.20 -2.30
CA ALA A 105 -11.95 -5.04 -3.44
C ALA A 105 -10.68 -5.83 -3.15
N PHE A 106 -10.67 -7.09 -3.56
CA PHE A 106 -9.46 -7.91 -3.59
C PHE A 106 -8.59 -7.49 -4.78
N ARG A 107 -7.28 -7.46 -4.56
CA ARG A 107 -6.31 -6.98 -5.56
C ARG A 107 -5.10 -7.90 -5.63
N THR A 108 -4.42 -7.89 -6.76
CA THR A 108 -3.12 -8.55 -6.92
C THR A 108 -1.94 -7.59 -6.72
N GLY A 109 -2.21 -6.28 -6.74
CA GLY A 109 -1.25 -5.22 -6.41
C GLY A 109 -1.95 -4.03 -5.76
N LEU A 110 -1.25 -3.30 -4.90
CA LEU A 110 -1.75 -2.10 -4.23
C LEU A 110 -1.06 -0.84 -4.77
N PRO A 111 -1.63 0.35 -4.54
CA PRO A 111 -0.91 1.60 -4.79
C PRO A 111 0.32 1.72 -3.88
N GLY A 112 1.50 1.98 -4.44
CA GLY A 112 2.75 2.09 -3.68
C GLY A 112 2.81 3.28 -2.72
N GLY A 113 1.95 4.29 -2.89
CA GLY A 113 1.99 5.51 -2.08
C GLY A 113 1.44 5.38 -0.66
N CYS A 114 0.51 4.47 -0.41
CA CYS A 114 -0.10 4.27 0.90
C CYS A 114 -0.69 2.88 1.07
N PHE A 115 -0.18 2.11 1.99
CA PHE A 115 -0.79 0.85 2.40
C PHE A 115 -0.41 0.47 3.83
N LEU A 116 -1.34 -0.20 4.51
CA LEU A 116 -1.17 -0.76 5.84
C LEU A 116 -0.95 -2.27 5.72
N THR A 117 0.09 -2.79 6.34
CA THR A 117 0.46 -4.20 6.33
C THR A 117 0.45 -4.76 7.74
N LYS A 118 -0.15 -5.92 7.97
CA LYS A 118 -0.01 -6.63 9.25
C LYS A 118 1.46 -6.97 9.50
N ARG A 119 1.91 -6.84 10.74
CA ARG A 119 3.26 -7.22 11.17
C ARG A 119 3.62 -8.65 10.74
N ILE A 120 2.73 -9.60 10.99
CA ILE A 120 2.92 -11.02 10.66
C ILE A 120 3.23 -11.26 9.18
N VAL A 121 2.77 -10.38 8.29
CA VAL A 121 3.09 -10.47 6.86
C VAL A 121 4.59 -10.31 6.65
N TYR A 122 5.20 -9.23 7.16
CA TYR A 122 6.65 -9.02 7.04
C TYR A 122 7.46 -10.12 7.75
N GLU A 123 6.98 -10.63 8.88
CA GLU A 123 7.60 -11.77 9.57
C GLU A 123 7.55 -13.05 8.73
N THR A 124 6.56 -13.19 7.84
CA THR A 124 6.33 -14.38 7.01
C THR A 124 7.03 -14.28 5.63
N ILE A 125 6.90 -13.12 4.96
CA ILE A 125 7.41 -12.96 3.58
C ILE A 125 8.81 -12.34 3.54
N GLY A 126 9.29 -11.79 4.67
CA GLY A 126 10.53 -11.03 4.76
C GLY A 126 10.38 -9.59 4.26
N LEU A 127 11.51 -8.95 4.04
CA LEU A 127 11.59 -7.57 3.58
C LEU A 127 11.35 -7.45 2.06
N GLN A 128 11.21 -6.22 1.60
CA GLN A 128 11.10 -5.90 0.18
C GLN A 128 12.43 -6.16 -0.55
N ASP A 129 12.38 -6.47 -1.83
CA ASP A 129 13.56 -6.77 -2.63
C ASP A 129 14.34 -5.49 -3.00
N GLU A 130 15.49 -5.28 -2.40
CA GLU A 130 16.33 -4.09 -2.62
C GLU A 130 16.95 -4.00 -4.02
N ARG A 131 16.86 -5.06 -4.83
CA ARG A 131 17.21 -5.01 -6.25
C ARG A 131 16.23 -4.17 -7.06
N ILE A 132 15.01 -4.02 -6.55
CA ILE A 132 13.99 -3.09 -7.05
C ILE A 132 14.32 -1.71 -6.47
N ASN A 133 14.78 -0.79 -7.32
CA ASN A 133 15.18 0.53 -6.84
C ASN A 133 13.99 1.46 -6.58
N MET A 134 13.02 1.45 -7.48
CA MET A 134 11.81 2.27 -7.44
C MET A 134 10.76 1.67 -8.38
N TYR A 135 9.49 1.73 -7.99
CA TYR A 135 8.33 1.15 -8.68
C TYR A 135 8.34 -0.39 -8.73
N SER A 136 7.16 -0.98 -8.71
CA SER A 136 6.92 -2.43 -8.71
C SER A 136 7.33 -3.19 -7.44
N ASP A 137 7.79 -2.52 -6.40
CA ASP A 137 8.03 -3.10 -5.07
C ASP A 137 6.72 -3.57 -4.42
N GLU A 138 5.64 -2.83 -4.61
CA GLU A 138 4.29 -3.22 -4.21
C GLU A 138 3.78 -4.46 -4.96
N VAL A 139 4.20 -4.64 -6.22
CA VAL A 139 3.88 -5.82 -7.02
C VAL A 139 4.61 -7.05 -6.49
N ASP A 140 5.93 -6.96 -6.27
CA ASP A 140 6.74 -8.03 -5.69
C ASP A 140 6.21 -8.44 -4.31
N THR A 141 5.93 -7.46 -3.46
CA THR A 141 5.35 -7.67 -2.13
C THR A 141 3.98 -8.35 -2.23
N GLY A 142 3.13 -7.91 -3.17
CA GLY A 142 1.83 -8.51 -3.44
C GLY A 142 1.93 -9.98 -3.85
N ILE A 143 2.84 -10.31 -4.74
CA ILE A 143 3.10 -11.70 -5.17
C ILE A 143 3.58 -12.55 -3.99
N LYS A 144 4.52 -12.05 -3.19
CA LYS A 144 5.00 -12.74 -1.99
C LYS A 144 3.85 -13.01 -1.00
N CYS A 145 2.97 -12.03 -0.80
CA CYS A 145 1.77 -12.18 0.03
C CYS A 145 0.86 -13.28 -0.49
N ALA A 146 0.49 -13.22 -1.77
CA ALA A 146 -0.40 -14.20 -2.40
C ALA A 146 0.15 -15.63 -2.30
N ASN A 147 1.46 -15.82 -2.51
CA ASN A 147 2.14 -17.10 -2.38
C ASN A 147 2.13 -17.67 -0.94
N LYS A 148 1.84 -16.84 0.05
CA LYS A 148 1.69 -17.23 1.46
C LYS A 148 0.23 -17.26 1.92
N GLY A 149 -0.72 -17.11 1.00
CA GLY A 149 -2.15 -17.16 1.27
C GLY A 149 -2.73 -15.86 1.85
N TYR A 150 -1.99 -14.77 1.83
CA TYR A 150 -2.51 -13.47 2.22
C TYR A 150 -3.26 -12.78 1.08
N THR A 151 -4.32 -12.09 1.43
CA THR A 151 -5.13 -11.29 0.52
C THR A 151 -4.80 -9.81 0.64
N LEU A 152 -4.70 -9.14 -0.50
CA LEU A 152 -4.52 -7.68 -0.60
C LEU A 152 -5.86 -7.01 -0.86
N LEU A 153 -6.11 -5.91 -0.17
CA LEU A 153 -7.37 -5.16 -0.23
C LEU A 153 -7.14 -3.73 -0.70
N SER A 154 -8.04 -3.24 -1.54
CA SER A 154 -8.25 -1.81 -1.72
C SER A 154 -9.63 -1.42 -1.18
N THR A 155 -9.74 -0.30 -0.48
CA THR A 155 -11.02 0.19 0.03
C THR A 155 -11.29 1.62 -0.37
N LYS A 156 -12.52 1.90 -0.82
CA LYS A 156 -12.97 3.28 -1.04
C LYS A 156 -13.68 3.90 0.17
N LEU A 157 -13.88 3.13 1.24
CA LEU A 157 -14.46 3.62 2.48
C LEU A 157 -13.56 4.65 3.17
N VAL A 158 -12.28 4.69 2.79
CA VAL A 158 -11.30 5.67 3.26
C VAL A 158 -10.65 6.34 2.06
N LYS A 159 -10.69 7.67 2.04
CA LYS A 159 -10.06 8.47 0.99
C LYS A 159 -8.63 8.85 1.36
N SER A 160 -7.77 8.81 0.35
CA SER A 160 -6.46 9.43 0.40
C SER A 160 -6.24 10.30 -0.85
N TRP A 161 -5.40 11.31 -0.73
CA TRP A 161 -5.09 12.24 -1.83
C TRP A 161 -3.60 12.34 -2.02
N HIS A 162 -3.17 12.18 -3.27
CA HIS A 162 -1.80 12.41 -3.68
C HIS A 162 -1.61 13.91 -3.97
N GLN A 163 -0.71 14.56 -3.25
CA GLN A 163 -0.44 15.99 -3.45
C GLN A 163 0.46 16.26 -4.64
N HIS A 164 0.79 15.23 -5.41
CA HIS A 164 1.62 15.31 -6.58
C HIS A 164 0.91 16.05 -7.71
N ILE A 165 1.61 16.98 -8.36
CA ILE A 165 1.13 17.66 -9.56
C ILE A 165 1.85 16.99 -10.73
N PHE A 166 1.10 16.17 -11.48
CA PHE A 166 1.64 15.68 -12.74
C PHE A 166 1.75 16.87 -13.71
N PRO A 167 2.92 17.10 -14.31
CA PRO A 167 2.99 18.06 -15.40
C PRO A 167 2.04 17.62 -16.52
N SER A 168 1.19 18.55 -16.96
CA SER A 168 0.22 18.38 -18.03
C SER A 168 0.90 18.15 -19.38
#